data_6a72224cc31e745b4d5a18de0fe209f3
#
_entry.id   6a72224cc31e745b4d5a18de0fe209f3
#
_cell.length_a   1.000
_cell.length_b   1.000
_cell.length_c   1.000
_cell.angle_alpha   90.00
_cell.angle_beta   90.00
_cell.angle_gamma   90.00
#
_symmetry.space_group_name_H-M   'P 1'
#
loop_
_entity.id
_entity.type
_entity.pdbx_description
1 polymer ?
#
loop_
_entity_poly.entity_id
_entity_poly.type
_entity_poly.pdbx_seq_one_letter_code
_entity_poly.pdbx_strand_id
1 'polypeptide(L)'
;MHSRLPPVTQALLIANVALFLLQSLLGPATFEPFALWPPTGLFDPFSPGRNFQPWQLLTYGFLHGSLGHLLFNMLALYMFGAPLELTWGPRRFLAYYLICVVGAGLCQLAVGWWSVSSGGPVYATVGASGGVFGLLLAYGM
;
A
#
# COMPACT_ATOMS: atom_id res chain seq x y z
N MET A 1 -0.39 9.49 32.58
CA MET A 1 0.19 10.12 31.40
C MET A 1 -0.18 9.26 30.17
N HIS A 2 -0.92 9.80 29.26
CA HIS A 2 -1.34 9.06 28.08
C HIS A 2 -0.35 9.29 26.95
N SER A 3 0.35 8.24 26.55
CA SER A 3 1.14 8.28 25.31
C SER A 3 0.16 8.26 24.14
N ARG A 4 0.00 9.39 23.50
CA ARG A 4 -0.77 9.46 22.26
C ARG A 4 0.07 8.95 21.11
N LEU A 5 -0.60 8.30 20.16
CA LEU A 5 0.06 7.93 18.91
C LEU A 5 0.52 9.21 18.20
N PRO A 6 1.73 9.19 17.59
CA PRO A 6 2.16 10.31 16.76
C PRO A 6 1.17 10.56 15.61
N PRO A 7 1.04 11.80 15.14
CA PRO A 7 -0.07 12.17 14.27
C PRO A 7 -0.09 11.46 12.92
N VAL A 8 1.07 11.25 12.28
CA VAL A 8 1.10 10.59 10.97
C VAL A 8 0.83 9.10 11.10
N THR A 9 1.43 8.44 12.11
CA THR A 9 1.15 7.02 12.39
C THR A 9 -0.34 6.83 12.64
N GLN A 10 -0.94 7.68 13.46
CA GLN A 10 -2.38 7.64 13.73
C GLN A 10 -3.21 7.84 12.46
N ALA A 11 -2.86 8.83 11.63
CA ALA A 11 -3.57 9.11 10.38
C ALA A 11 -3.48 7.94 9.41
N LEU A 12 -2.31 7.31 9.28
CA LEU A 12 -2.13 6.15 8.43
C LEU A 12 -2.95 4.95 8.90
N LEU A 13 -2.96 4.70 10.22
CA LEU A 13 -3.78 3.62 10.79
C LEU A 13 -5.27 3.86 10.49
N ILE A 14 -5.76 5.06 10.75
CA ILE A 14 -7.17 5.40 10.52
C ILE A 14 -7.52 5.30 9.04
N ALA A 15 -6.67 5.84 8.15
CA ALA A 15 -6.92 5.82 6.71
C ALA A 15 -7.01 4.39 6.16
N ASN A 16 -6.08 3.52 6.56
CA ASN A 16 -6.07 2.13 6.10
C ASN A 16 -7.30 1.36 6.59
N VAL A 17 -7.65 1.51 7.86
CA VAL A 17 -8.82 0.85 8.44
C VAL A 17 -10.11 1.38 7.81
N ALA A 18 -10.25 2.69 7.65
CA ALA A 18 -11.43 3.30 7.04
C ALA A 18 -11.61 2.83 5.59
N LEU A 19 -10.53 2.79 4.81
CA LEU A 19 -10.57 2.32 3.43
C LEU A 19 -10.91 0.83 3.36
N PHE A 20 -10.42 0.02 4.29
CA PHE A 20 -10.79 -1.39 4.33
C PHE A 20 -12.28 -1.59 4.62
N LEU A 21 -12.84 -0.80 5.53
CA LEU A 21 -14.28 -0.82 5.79
C LEU A 21 -15.07 -0.44 4.55
N LEU A 22 -14.63 0.58 3.81
CA LEU A 22 -15.25 0.97 2.55
C LEU A 22 -15.14 -0.13 1.50
N GLN A 23 -13.98 -0.79 1.39
CA GLN A 23 -13.81 -1.95 0.49
C GLN A 23 -14.83 -3.04 0.82
N SER A 24 -15.02 -3.32 2.10
CA SER A 24 -15.96 -4.34 2.55
C SER A 24 -17.42 -3.99 2.25
N LEU A 25 -17.76 -2.70 2.34
CA LEU A 25 -19.13 -2.22 2.10
C LEU A 25 -19.45 -2.10 0.61
N LEU A 26 -18.50 -1.58 -0.20
CA LEU A 26 -18.74 -1.24 -1.61
C LEU A 26 -18.39 -2.39 -2.56
N GLY A 27 -17.65 -3.39 -2.09
CA GLY A 27 -17.25 -4.53 -2.89
C GLY A 27 -15.93 -4.30 -3.65
N PRO A 28 -15.31 -5.40 -4.14
CA PRO A 28 -13.97 -5.33 -4.74
C PRO A 28 -13.91 -4.57 -6.06
N ALA A 29 -14.96 -4.59 -6.86
CA ALA A 29 -14.96 -3.95 -8.18
C ALA A 29 -14.77 -2.43 -8.09
N THR A 30 -15.28 -1.79 -7.04
CA THR A 30 -15.16 -0.34 -6.83
C THR A 30 -13.70 0.09 -6.67
N PHE A 31 -12.85 -0.78 -6.11
CA PHE A 31 -11.46 -0.44 -5.80
C PHE A 31 -10.46 -1.02 -6.80
N GLU A 32 -10.90 -1.77 -7.80
CA GLU A 32 -10.01 -2.27 -8.87
C GLU A 32 -9.15 -1.17 -9.51
N PRO A 33 -9.68 0.02 -9.84
CA PRO A 33 -8.87 1.07 -10.46
C PRO A 33 -7.77 1.63 -9.55
N PHE A 34 -7.84 1.37 -8.25
CA PHE A 34 -6.88 1.88 -7.26
C PHE A 34 -5.86 0.84 -6.81
N ALA A 35 -6.07 -0.44 -7.15
CA ALA A 35 -5.07 -1.49 -6.97
C ALA A 35 -3.95 -1.34 -8.00
N LEU A 36 -2.79 -1.91 -7.73
CA LEU A 36 -1.65 -1.84 -8.64
C LEU A 36 -1.74 -2.98 -9.65
N TRP A 37 -1.96 -2.63 -10.90
CA TRP A 37 -2.04 -3.58 -12.01
C TRP A 37 -0.78 -3.52 -12.86
N PRO A 38 -0.32 -4.66 -13.42
CA PRO A 38 0.79 -4.63 -14.36
C PRO A 38 0.38 -3.95 -15.67
N PRO A 39 1.35 -3.33 -16.40
CA PRO A 39 1.04 -2.76 -17.70
C PRO A 39 0.85 -3.91 -18.70
N THR A 40 -0.37 -4.10 -19.16
CA THR A 40 -0.70 -5.16 -20.12
C THR A 40 -0.49 -4.72 -21.57
N GLY A 41 -0.37 -3.41 -21.80
CA GLY A 41 -0.24 -2.84 -23.14
C GLY A 41 -1.49 -2.93 -23.99
N LEU A 42 -2.53 -3.55 -23.47
CA LEU A 42 -3.79 -3.74 -24.17
C LEU A 42 -4.89 -2.99 -23.41
N PHE A 43 -5.57 -2.13 -24.14
CA PHE A 43 -6.80 -1.54 -23.62
C PHE A 43 -7.90 -2.61 -23.68
N ASP A 44 -8.37 -3.03 -22.51
CA ASP A 44 -9.50 -3.93 -22.41
C ASP A 44 -10.75 -3.08 -22.09
N PRO A 45 -11.65 -2.88 -23.05
CA PRO A 45 -12.85 -2.07 -22.81
C PRO A 45 -13.83 -2.72 -21.83
N PHE A 46 -13.69 -4.02 -21.56
CA PHE A 46 -14.53 -4.74 -20.60
C PHE A 46 -13.95 -4.74 -19.20
N SER A 47 -12.68 -4.35 -19.04
CA SER A 47 -12.01 -4.26 -17.74
C SER A 47 -11.07 -3.07 -17.70
N PRO A 48 -11.59 -1.83 -17.87
CA PRO A 48 -10.74 -0.65 -17.99
C PRO A 48 -9.94 -0.36 -16.73
N GLY A 49 -10.37 -0.89 -15.57
CA GLY A 49 -9.66 -0.72 -14.30
C GLY A 49 -8.50 -1.69 -14.10
N ARG A 50 -8.30 -2.65 -15.00
CA ARG A 50 -7.30 -3.72 -14.86
C ARG A 50 -6.03 -3.47 -15.67
N ASN A 51 -5.62 -2.22 -15.77
CA ASN A 51 -4.37 -1.84 -16.40
C ASN A 51 -3.67 -0.81 -15.55
N PHE A 52 -2.35 -0.72 -15.67
CA PHE A 52 -1.56 0.22 -14.87
C PHE A 52 -1.96 1.66 -15.13
N GLN A 53 -2.13 2.40 -14.04
CA GLN A 53 -2.30 3.86 -14.05
C GLN A 53 -1.35 4.47 -13.00
N PRO A 54 -0.80 5.67 -13.24
CA PRO A 54 0.22 6.25 -12.35
C PRO A 54 -0.19 6.40 -10.89
N TRP A 55 -1.46 6.75 -10.60
CA TRP A 55 -1.93 6.90 -9.22
C TRP A 55 -1.89 5.60 -8.43
N GLN A 56 -1.90 4.46 -9.10
CA GLN A 56 -1.89 3.15 -8.46
C GLN A 56 -0.61 2.91 -7.67
N LEU A 57 0.51 3.57 -8.02
CA LEU A 57 1.76 3.48 -7.27
C LEU A 57 1.63 3.99 -5.83
N LEU A 58 0.64 4.81 -5.57
CA LEU A 58 0.36 5.31 -4.22
C LEU A 58 -0.87 4.64 -3.62
N THR A 59 -1.97 4.58 -4.37
CA THR A 59 -3.26 4.13 -3.84
C THR A 59 -3.26 2.66 -3.43
N TYR A 60 -2.50 1.79 -4.13
CA TYR A 60 -2.47 0.36 -3.81
C TYR A 60 -2.03 0.11 -2.35
N GLY A 61 -1.18 0.96 -1.82
CA GLY A 61 -0.63 0.82 -0.47
C GLY A 61 -1.64 1.04 0.65
N PHE A 62 -2.83 1.52 0.32
CA PHE A 62 -3.90 1.77 1.28
C PHE A 62 -5.04 0.76 1.19
N LEU A 63 -4.97 -0.19 0.25
CA LEU A 63 -5.97 -1.23 0.07
C LEU A 63 -5.47 -2.54 0.68
N HIS A 64 -6.39 -3.40 1.11
CA HIS A 64 -6.02 -4.69 1.69
C HIS A 64 -6.95 -5.80 1.21
N GLY A 65 -6.37 -6.98 0.97
CA GLY A 65 -7.10 -8.12 0.45
C GLY A 65 -7.85 -8.93 1.49
N SER A 66 -7.48 -8.80 2.76
CA SER A 66 -8.12 -9.56 3.85
C SER A 66 -7.97 -8.83 5.17
N LEU A 67 -8.84 -9.18 6.13
CA LEU A 67 -8.76 -8.62 7.49
C LEU A 67 -7.43 -8.98 8.17
N GLY A 68 -6.97 -10.23 8.00
CA GLY A 68 -5.70 -10.66 8.58
C GLY A 68 -4.52 -9.87 8.04
N HIS A 69 -4.50 -9.61 6.72
CA HIS A 69 -3.47 -8.79 6.07
C HIS A 69 -3.47 -7.37 6.63
N LEU A 70 -4.66 -6.77 6.76
CA LEU A 70 -4.80 -5.44 7.35
C LEU A 70 -4.28 -5.41 8.78
N LEU A 71 -4.72 -6.34 9.62
CA LEU A 71 -4.35 -6.36 11.04
C LEU A 71 -2.84 -6.54 11.22
N PHE A 72 -2.22 -7.43 10.46
CA PHE A 72 -0.78 -7.64 10.52
C PHE A 72 -0.01 -6.38 10.13
N ASN A 73 -0.41 -5.73 9.03
CA ASN A 73 0.23 -4.49 8.57
C ASN A 73 0.02 -3.35 9.57
N MET A 74 -1.17 -3.24 10.15
CA MET A 74 -1.44 -2.18 11.12
C MET A 74 -0.69 -2.37 12.42
N LEU A 75 -0.54 -3.61 12.87
CA LEU A 75 0.28 -3.91 14.04
C LEU A 75 1.74 -3.51 13.80
N ALA A 76 2.29 -3.88 12.65
CA ALA A 76 3.66 -3.54 12.30
C ALA A 76 3.84 -2.03 12.13
N LEU A 77 2.88 -1.36 11.51
CA LEU A 77 2.89 0.11 11.38
C LEU A 77 2.91 0.78 12.76
N TYR A 78 2.09 0.29 13.68
CA TYR A 78 2.07 0.81 15.04
C TYR A 78 3.42 0.58 15.76
N MET A 79 3.92 -0.65 15.72
CA MET A 79 5.11 -1.04 16.47
C MET A 79 6.38 -0.35 15.97
N PHE A 80 6.51 -0.17 14.67
CA PHE A 80 7.72 0.37 14.05
C PHE A 80 7.55 1.81 13.57
N GLY A 81 6.35 2.20 13.19
CA GLY A 81 6.07 3.54 12.71
C GLY A 81 6.10 4.59 13.82
N ALA A 82 5.46 4.31 14.95
CA ALA A 82 5.37 5.28 16.02
C ALA A 82 6.76 5.70 16.56
N PRO A 83 7.69 4.76 16.86
CA PRO A 83 9.03 5.15 17.29
C PRO A 83 9.80 5.96 16.24
N LEU A 84 9.67 5.60 14.97
CA LEU A 84 10.34 6.31 13.88
C LEU A 84 9.81 7.72 13.72
N GLU A 85 8.50 7.89 13.79
CA GLU A 85 7.90 9.23 13.72
C GLU A 85 8.34 10.10 14.89
N LEU A 86 8.39 9.55 16.09
CA LEU A 86 8.86 10.28 17.27
C LEU A 86 10.33 10.71 17.14
N THR A 87 11.14 9.90 16.46
CA THR A 87 12.58 10.18 16.27
C THR A 87 12.82 11.16 15.12
N TRP A 88 12.15 10.97 13.99
CA TRP A 88 12.40 11.73 12.76
C TRP A 88 11.49 12.94 12.59
N GLY A 89 10.38 13.00 13.30
CA GLY A 89 9.33 13.97 13.10
C GLY A 89 8.34 13.55 12.01
N PRO A 90 7.14 14.16 11.99
CA PRO A 90 6.05 13.71 11.12
C PRO A 90 6.34 13.85 9.63
N ARG A 91 7.01 14.91 9.21
CA ARG A 91 7.27 15.15 7.78
C ARG A 91 8.24 14.14 7.19
N ARG A 92 9.36 13.88 7.89
CA ARG A 92 10.35 12.90 7.42
C ARG A 92 9.77 11.50 7.44
N PHE A 93 9.01 11.16 8.48
CA PHE A 93 8.37 9.86 8.59
C PHE A 93 7.41 9.63 7.43
N LEU A 94 6.52 10.58 7.16
CA LEU A 94 5.55 10.47 6.09
C LEU A 94 6.25 10.36 4.72
N ALA A 95 7.24 11.20 4.45
CA ALA A 95 8.00 11.17 3.20
C ALA A 95 8.67 9.81 3.01
N TYR A 96 9.32 9.28 4.02
CA TYR A 96 9.98 7.97 3.97
C TYR A 96 8.96 6.86 3.70
N TYR A 97 7.84 6.87 4.42
CA TYR A 97 6.80 5.86 4.26
C TYR A 97 6.23 5.86 2.83
N LEU A 98 5.88 7.03 2.31
CA LEU A 98 5.34 7.15 0.95
C LEU A 98 6.36 6.78 -0.13
N ILE A 99 7.63 7.16 0.05
CA ILE A 99 8.70 6.76 -0.86
C ILE A 99 8.85 5.24 -0.87
N CYS A 100 8.77 4.59 0.28
CA CYS A 100 8.83 3.14 0.37
C CYS A 100 7.62 2.47 -0.31
N VAL A 101 6.42 3.03 -0.15
CA VAL A 101 5.22 2.55 -0.84
C VAL A 101 5.38 2.64 -2.35
N VAL A 102 5.79 3.80 -2.86
CA VAL A 102 5.98 4.01 -4.30
C VAL A 102 7.12 3.16 -4.84
N GLY A 103 8.25 3.08 -4.12
CA GLY A 103 9.39 2.26 -4.52
C GLY A 103 9.06 0.78 -4.61
N ALA A 104 8.36 0.25 -3.61
CA ALA A 104 7.87 -1.13 -3.63
C ALA A 104 6.88 -1.35 -4.77
N GLY A 105 6.02 -0.35 -5.05
CA GLY A 105 5.10 -0.38 -6.17
C GLY A 105 5.83 -0.45 -7.51
N LEU A 106 6.90 0.31 -7.68
CA LEU A 106 7.71 0.26 -8.91
C LEU A 106 8.38 -1.10 -9.08
N CYS A 107 8.90 -1.69 -8.00
CA CYS A 107 9.45 -3.04 -8.05
C CYS A 107 8.39 -4.08 -8.42
N GLN A 108 7.21 -3.99 -7.84
CA GLN A 108 6.11 -4.90 -8.15
C GLN A 108 5.61 -4.70 -9.58
N LEU A 109 5.60 -3.46 -10.06
CA LEU A 109 5.24 -3.16 -11.45
C LEU A 109 6.21 -3.83 -12.43
N ALA A 110 7.51 -3.78 -12.14
CA ALA A 110 8.54 -4.44 -12.96
C ALA A 110 8.36 -5.96 -12.95
N VAL A 111 8.12 -6.56 -11.78
CA VAL A 111 7.86 -7.99 -11.65
C VAL A 111 6.60 -8.39 -12.41
N GLY A 112 5.53 -7.61 -12.26
CA GLY A 112 4.26 -7.85 -12.95
C GLY A 112 4.38 -7.75 -14.46
N TRP A 113 5.12 -6.75 -14.95
CA TRP A 113 5.40 -6.60 -16.38
C TRP A 113 6.18 -7.80 -16.92
N TRP A 114 7.21 -8.22 -16.21
CA TRP A 114 7.99 -9.40 -16.58
C TRP A 114 7.12 -10.65 -16.62
N SER A 115 6.28 -10.86 -15.60
CA SER A 115 5.38 -12.00 -15.54
C SER A 115 4.42 -12.03 -16.73
N VAL A 116 3.76 -10.92 -17.03
CA VAL A 116 2.82 -10.80 -18.15
C VAL A 116 3.53 -11.00 -19.49
N SER A 117 4.72 -10.41 -19.66
CA SER A 117 5.53 -10.54 -20.87
C SER A 117 5.99 -11.99 -21.11
N SER A 118 6.14 -12.77 -20.04
CA SER A 118 6.56 -14.18 -20.10
C SER A 118 5.37 -15.14 -20.16
N GLY A 119 4.14 -14.64 -20.36
CA GLY A 119 2.93 -15.46 -20.44
C GLY A 119 2.33 -15.83 -19.10
N GLY A 120 2.79 -15.21 -18.00
CA GLY A 120 2.25 -15.44 -16.67
C GLY A 120 0.91 -14.72 -16.42
N PRO A 121 0.31 -14.98 -15.25
CA PRO A 121 -1.00 -14.42 -14.94
C PRO A 121 -0.96 -12.90 -14.68
N VAL A 122 -2.08 -12.23 -14.95
CA VAL A 122 -2.30 -10.83 -14.59
C VAL A 122 -2.98 -10.81 -13.22
N TYR A 123 -2.37 -10.15 -12.25
CA TYR A 123 -2.95 -10.01 -10.92
C TYR A 123 -2.69 -8.62 -10.36
N ALA A 124 -3.60 -8.17 -9.50
CA ALA A 124 -3.48 -6.91 -8.81
C ALA A 124 -2.67 -7.06 -7.51
N THR A 125 -1.94 -6.02 -7.15
CA THR A 125 -1.22 -5.94 -5.88
C THR A 125 -1.89 -4.89 -5.00
N VAL A 126 -2.09 -5.23 -3.74
CA VAL A 126 -2.63 -4.33 -2.71
C VAL A 126 -1.87 -4.53 -1.40
N GLY A 127 -1.88 -3.52 -0.54
CA GLY A 127 -1.41 -3.62 0.83
C GLY A 127 -0.36 -2.60 1.21
N ALA A 128 -0.29 -2.32 2.51
CA ALA A 128 0.66 -1.40 3.09
C ALA A 128 2.06 -2.01 3.29
N SER A 129 2.26 -3.27 2.87
CA SER A 129 3.49 -4.04 3.14
C SER A 129 4.75 -3.35 2.67
N GLY A 130 4.72 -2.66 1.51
CA GLY A 130 5.89 -1.96 1.00
C GLY A 130 6.39 -0.88 1.94
N GLY A 131 5.47 -0.05 2.45
CA GLY A 131 5.79 0.94 3.48
C GLY A 131 6.23 0.29 4.79
N VAL A 132 5.52 -0.75 5.22
CA VAL A 132 5.82 -1.47 6.46
C VAL A 132 7.21 -2.11 6.42
N PHE A 133 7.59 -2.76 5.33
CA PHE A 133 8.94 -3.33 5.19
C PHE A 133 10.01 -2.23 5.20
N GLY A 134 9.71 -1.07 4.60
CA GLY A 134 10.58 0.10 4.70
C GLY A 134 10.77 0.57 6.13
N LEU A 135 9.72 0.55 6.95
CA LEU A 135 9.80 0.89 8.37
C LEU A 135 10.65 -0.12 9.15
N LEU A 136 10.49 -1.42 8.84
CA LEU A 136 11.31 -2.47 9.46
C LEU A 136 12.79 -2.25 9.16
N LEU A 137 13.11 -1.92 7.90
CA LEU A 137 14.49 -1.65 7.50
C LEU A 137 15.05 -0.45 8.27
N ALA A 138 14.30 0.64 8.32
CA ALA A 138 14.73 1.85 9.03
C ALA A 138 14.88 1.62 10.53
N TYR A 139 13.97 0.87 11.14
CA TYR A 139 14.01 0.55 12.57
C TYR A 139 15.22 -0.31 12.91
N GLY A 140 15.59 -1.24 12.02
CA GLY A 140 16.74 -2.13 12.20
C GLY A 140 18.10 -1.49 11.94
N MET A 141 18.11 -0.29 11.37
CA MET A 141 19.36 0.45 11.17
C MET A 141 19.69 1.28 12.41
#